data_64ce909e10946333ee29c65582c170ed
#
_entry.id   64ce909e10946333ee29c65582c170ed
#
_cell.length_a   1.000
_cell.length_b   1.000
_cell.length_c   1.000
_cell.angle_alpha   90.00
_cell.angle_beta   90.00
_cell.angle_gamma   90.00
#
_symmetry.space_group_name_H-M   'P 1'
#
loop_
_entity.id
_entity.type
_entity.pdbx_description
1 polymer ?
#
loop_
_entity_poly.entity_id
_entity_poly.type
_entity_poly.pdbx_seq_one_letter_code
_entity_poly.pdbx_strand_id
1 'polypeptide(L)'
;MNEQLFKLSPSNVTVEAGLSTGPVSVESYISPEHYAREKEQVFRRAWLLLGREEEIPNAGDFVTRDIDVCDANVLITRSKGGHVRAFHNVCSHRGSHVVLKPSGNAGKFVCPYHNWTYKNDGSLVGVPDESSFFNFDKKNCGLTPIAAEVWEGWVFINLSPEPQVSLREFLGPLADLMAGIPYPAAGHPIVIQADIDANWKAICDAFLETYHIPMLHAETIGTTYASPENPFAHMLDARMLGAHRLLSAYGNANYAAKPSNKVERLGQDTHSTASVTSCSNDPALVSFLEHPAVNPTKSTSWAQDAYHVFPHVLIDFGPGGFWTHNFWPTSHKTTRYESRCYVPPAATVAERFRQELFISRAVEVLLEDLANVARTQKGMQSRAKGFMYLQENEVAIRHLHSTLDKWVKASTVREALA
;
A
#
# COMPACT_ATOMS: atom_id res chain seq x y z
N MET A 1 -29.44 24.10 -2.81
CA MET A 1 -29.77 22.76 -3.32
C MET A 1 -29.28 21.81 -2.24
N ASN A 2 -30.19 21.09 -1.58
CA ASN A 2 -29.80 20.05 -0.65
C ASN A 2 -29.08 18.97 -1.46
N GLU A 3 -27.73 18.92 -1.35
CA GLU A 3 -27.01 17.73 -1.70
C GLU A 3 -27.59 16.61 -0.83
N GLN A 4 -28.31 15.70 -1.46
CA GLN A 4 -28.70 14.46 -0.81
C GLN A 4 -27.39 13.76 -0.47
N LEU A 5 -26.96 13.89 0.80
CA LEU A 5 -25.95 13.01 1.36
C LEU A 5 -26.35 11.59 0.96
N PHE A 6 -25.48 10.93 0.20
CA PHE A 6 -25.71 9.57 -0.25
C PHE A 6 -25.91 8.73 1.00
N LYS A 7 -27.16 8.46 1.34
CA LYS A 7 -27.48 7.29 2.13
C LYS A 7 -27.12 6.13 1.20
N LEU A 8 -25.91 5.59 1.34
CA LEU A 8 -25.64 4.27 0.83
C LEU A 8 -26.73 3.39 1.45
N SER A 9 -27.77 3.14 0.66
CA SER A 9 -28.85 2.26 1.10
C SER A 9 -28.22 0.89 1.28
N PRO A 10 -28.42 0.18 2.42
CA PRO A 10 -27.80 -1.10 2.71
C PRO A 10 -27.99 -2.19 1.65
N SER A 11 -28.68 -1.93 0.58
CA SER A 11 -29.01 -2.93 -0.45
C SER A 11 -28.46 -2.62 -1.85
N ASN A 12 -27.76 -1.50 -2.07
CA ASN A 12 -27.50 -1.07 -3.45
C ASN A 12 -26.06 -1.42 -3.92
N VAL A 13 -25.01 -0.86 -3.30
CA VAL A 13 -23.65 -1.00 -3.86
C VAL A 13 -23.16 -2.45 -3.77
N THR A 14 -23.39 -3.13 -2.65
CA THR A 14 -23.00 -4.54 -2.47
C THR A 14 -23.69 -5.45 -3.47
N VAL A 15 -25.00 -5.28 -3.66
CA VAL A 15 -25.81 -6.10 -4.58
C VAL A 15 -25.50 -5.77 -6.03
N GLU A 16 -25.39 -4.49 -6.38
CA GLU A 16 -25.04 -4.01 -7.73
C GLU A 16 -23.64 -4.48 -8.15
N ALA A 17 -22.70 -4.59 -7.20
CA ALA A 17 -21.38 -5.18 -7.42
C ALA A 17 -21.40 -6.71 -7.50
N GLY A 18 -22.56 -7.37 -7.40
CA GLY A 18 -22.70 -8.82 -7.42
C GLY A 18 -22.06 -9.53 -6.20
N LEU A 19 -21.89 -8.82 -5.10
CA LEU A 19 -21.26 -9.36 -3.89
C LEU A 19 -22.29 -10.01 -2.96
N SER A 20 -21.86 -11.02 -2.20
CA SER A 20 -22.68 -11.65 -1.19
C SER A 20 -22.97 -10.68 -0.04
N THR A 21 -24.23 -10.65 0.44
CA THR A 21 -24.66 -9.92 1.64
C THR A 21 -24.61 -10.78 2.91
N GLY A 22 -24.27 -12.06 2.79
CA GLY A 22 -24.16 -12.98 3.91
C GLY A 22 -22.98 -12.68 4.83
N PRO A 23 -22.90 -13.35 5.98
CA PRO A 23 -21.77 -13.24 6.89
C PRO A 23 -20.48 -13.75 6.26
N VAL A 24 -19.34 -13.15 6.62
CA VAL A 24 -18.00 -13.53 6.14
C VAL A 24 -17.34 -14.41 7.18
N SER A 25 -16.78 -15.56 6.73
CA SER A 25 -16.08 -16.48 7.62
C SER A 25 -14.78 -15.88 8.16
N VAL A 26 -14.51 -16.10 9.46
CA VAL A 26 -13.23 -15.71 10.08
C VAL A 26 -12.08 -16.68 9.73
N GLU A 27 -12.37 -17.81 9.08
CA GLU A 27 -11.38 -18.87 8.83
C GLU A 27 -10.19 -18.37 8.02
N SER A 28 -10.41 -17.47 7.05
CA SER A 28 -9.34 -16.89 6.23
C SER A 28 -8.31 -16.08 7.02
N TYR A 29 -8.67 -15.59 8.22
CA TYR A 29 -7.78 -14.80 9.07
C TYR A 29 -6.96 -15.63 10.05
N ILE A 30 -7.35 -16.89 10.28
CA ILE A 30 -6.78 -17.73 11.34
C ILE A 30 -6.18 -19.04 10.85
N SER A 31 -6.47 -19.45 9.59
CA SER A 31 -5.96 -20.71 9.03
C SER A 31 -4.58 -20.54 8.41
N PRO A 32 -3.57 -21.32 8.90
CA PRO A 32 -2.26 -21.42 8.24
C PRO A 32 -2.36 -21.94 6.80
N GLU A 33 -3.30 -22.88 6.54
CA GLU A 33 -3.50 -23.47 5.21
C GLU A 33 -4.08 -22.45 4.22
N HIS A 34 -4.99 -21.57 4.69
CA HIS A 34 -5.51 -20.48 3.88
C HIS A 34 -4.39 -19.49 3.53
N TYR A 35 -3.59 -19.12 4.50
CA TYR A 35 -2.42 -18.26 4.31
C TYR A 35 -1.40 -18.87 3.31
N ALA A 36 -1.13 -20.17 3.42
CA ALA A 36 -0.24 -20.83 2.47
C ALA A 36 -0.77 -20.76 1.03
N ARG A 37 -2.10 -20.86 0.85
CA ARG A 37 -2.73 -20.68 -0.48
C ARG A 37 -2.63 -19.22 -0.95
N GLU A 38 -2.86 -18.24 -0.09
CA GLU A 38 -2.68 -16.81 -0.43
C GLU A 38 -1.25 -16.53 -0.87
N LYS A 39 -0.25 -17.06 -0.16
CA LYS A 39 1.16 -16.95 -0.54
C LYS A 39 1.40 -17.42 -1.98
N GLU A 40 0.97 -18.63 -2.33
CA GLU A 40 1.24 -19.25 -3.64
C GLU A 40 0.34 -18.69 -4.75
N GLN A 41 -0.94 -18.46 -4.48
CA GLN A 41 -1.92 -18.09 -5.50
C GLN A 41 -2.11 -16.59 -5.66
N VAL A 42 -1.79 -15.79 -4.64
CA VAL A 42 -1.92 -14.33 -4.68
C VAL A 42 -0.56 -13.66 -4.75
N PHE A 43 0.23 -13.70 -3.67
CA PHE A 43 1.44 -12.87 -3.58
C PHE A 43 2.55 -13.25 -4.56
N ARG A 44 2.69 -14.53 -4.90
CA ARG A 44 3.69 -14.98 -5.90
C ARG A 44 3.29 -14.71 -7.34
N ARG A 45 2.01 -14.42 -7.60
CA ARG A 45 1.44 -14.28 -8.95
C ARG A 45 1.02 -12.85 -9.28
N ALA A 46 0.68 -12.05 -8.27
CA ALA A 46 0.29 -10.66 -8.44
C ALA A 46 1.50 -9.75 -8.77
N TRP A 47 1.22 -8.61 -9.38
CA TRP A 47 2.14 -7.50 -9.40
C TRP A 47 2.10 -6.80 -8.03
N LEU A 48 3.26 -6.65 -7.38
CA LEU A 48 3.40 -6.07 -6.05
C LEU A 48 3.97 -4.66 -6.16
N LEU A 49 3.27 -3.68 -5.60
CA LEU A 49 3.73 -2.30 -5.53
C LEU A 49 4.75 -2.17 -4.39
N LEU A 50 5.95 -1.65 -4.67
CA LEU A 50 7.06 -1.59 -3.70
C LEU A 50 7.45 -0.17 -3.27
N GLY A 51 7.01 0.85 -3.98
CA GLY A 51 7.35 2.24 -3.69
C GLY A 51 7.40 3.09 -4.95
N ARG A 52 8.08 4.23 -4.87
CA ARG A 52 8.20 5.15 -5.98
C ARG A 52 9.58 5.12 -6.62
N GLU A 53 9.64 5.40 -7.92
CA GLU A 53 10.91 5.45 -8.66
C GLU A 53 11.81 6.60 -8.20
N GLU A 54 11.26 7.65 -7.58
CA GLU A 54 12.03 8.74 -6.99
C GLU A 54 12.87 8.31 -5.78
N GLU A 55 12.65 7.11 -5.24
CA GLU A 55 13.52 6.54 -4.21
C GLU A 55 14.89 6.07 -4.77
N ILE A 56 14.97 5.89 -6.10
CA ILE A 56 16.20 5.52 -6.83
C ILE A 56 16.38 6.43 -8.07
N PRO A 57 16.56 7.76 -7.90
CA PRO A 57 16.51 8.72 -8.99
C PRO A 57 17.71 8.64 -9.96
N ASN A 58 18.89 8.20 -9.49
CA ASN A 58 20.12 8.26 -10.25
C ASN A 58 20.59 6.90 -10.75
N ALA A 59 21.32 6.89 -11.85
CA ALA A 59 21.99 5.68 -12.32
C ALA A 59 22.91 5.10 -11.25
N GLY A 60 22.76 3.80 -10.96
CA GLY A 60 23.47 3.11 -9.90
C GLY A 60 22.72 3.07 -8.55
N ASP A 61 21.67 3.88 -8.36
CA ASP A 61 20.87 3.80 -7.17
C ASP A 61 20.21 2.41 -7.05
N PHE A 62 20.10 1.95 -5.81
CA PHE A 62 19.44 0.69 -5.50
C PHE A 62 18.69 0.75 -4.17
N VAL A 63 17.70 -0.11 -4.05
CA VAL A 63 17.02 -0.44 -2.78
C VAL A 63 16.86 -1.95 -2.67
N THR A 64 16.87 -2.48 -1.45
CA THR A 64 16.48 -3.88 -1.15
C THR A 64 15.14 -3.89 -0.43
N ARG A 65 14.33 -4.92 -0.68
CA ARG A 65 13.02 -5.12 -0.04
C ARG A 65 12.83 -6.58 0.34
N ASP A 66 12.41 -6.82 1.58
CA ASP A 66 11.97 -8.14 2.01
C ASP A 66 10.50 -8.34 1.67
N ILE A 67 10.21 -9.44 1.00
CA ILE A 67 8.86 -9.92 0.67
C ILE A 67 8.63 -11.19 1.49
N ASP A 68 8.49 -11.02 2.82
CA ASP A 68 8.46 -12.13 3.78
C ASP A 68 7.43 -13.21 3.43
N VAL A 69 6.24 -12.79 2.98
CA VAL A 69 5.18 -13.71 2.55
C VAL A 69 5.64 -14.65 1.43
N CYS A 70 6.63 -14.28 0.63
CA CYS A 70 7.16 -15.07 -0.47
C CYS A 70 8.56 -15.65 -0.20
N ASP A 71 9.10 -15.51 1.01
CA ASP A 71 10.46 -15.87 1.38
C ASP A 71 11.50 -15.28 0.41
N ALA A 72 11.29 -14.04 -0.03
CA ALA A 72 12.12 -13.40 -1.03
C ALA A 72 12.72 -12.08 -0.51
N ASN A 73 13.98 -11.82 -0.86
CA ASN A 73 14.59 -10.52 -0.74
C ASN A 73 14.90 -10.03 -2.17
N VAL A 74 14.43 -8.83 -2.50
CA VAL A 74 14.49 -8.25 -3.85
C VAL A 74 15.47 -7.08 -3.87
N LEU A 75 16.35 -7.06 -4.88
CA LEU A 75 17.23 -5.96 -5.20
C LEU A 75 16.65 -5.19 -6.40
N ILE A 76 16.29 -3.94 -6.20
CA ILE A 76 15.78 -3.03 -7.24
C ILE A 76 16.88 -2.04 -7.57
N THR A 77 17.18 -1.82 -8.85
CA THR A 77 18.29 -0.97 -9.30
C THR A 77 17.85 -0.02 -10.41
N ARG A 78 18.48 1.17 -10.48
CA ARG A 78 18.39 2.07 -11.65
C ARG A 78 19.60 1.86 -12.54
N SER A 79 19.37 1.40 -13.77
CA SER A 79 20.43 1.21 -14.76
C SER A 79 20.97 2.55 -15.29
N LYS A 80 22.12 2.51 -15.99
CA LYS A 80 22.70 3.69 -16.66
C LYS A 80 21.76 4.28 -17.72
N GLY A 81 20.89 3.46 -18.32
CA GLY A 81 19.87 3.92 -19.27
C GLY A 81 18.59 4.45 -18.63
N GLY A 82 18.55 4.61 -17.30
CA GLY A 82 17.38 5.12 -16.58
C GLY A 82 16.30 4.06 -16.29
N HIS A 83 16.46 2.83 -16.75
CA HIS A 83 15.49 1.76 -16.53
C HIS A 83 15.59 1.18 -15.12
N VAL A 84 14.45 0.98 -14.48
CA VAL A 84 14.31 0.21 -13.25
C VAL A 84 14.41 -1.28 -13.58
N ARG A 85 15.18 -2.02 -12.79
CA ARG A 85 15.31 -3.48 -12.87
C ARG A 85 15.19 -4.09 -11.49
N ALA A 86 14.71 -5.32 -11.43
CA ALA A 86 14.63 -6.07 -10.18
C ALA A 86 15.25 -7.46 -10.33
N PHE A 87 15.83 -7.94 -9.24
CA PHE A 87 16.47 -9.25 -9.15
C PHE A 87 16.18 -9.88 -7.78
N HIS A 88 16.17 -11.21 -7.71
CA HIS A 88 16.37 -11.86 -6.43
C HIS A 88 17.74 -11.50 -5.90
N ASN A 89 17.82 -10.98 -4.68
CA ASN A 89 19.07 -10.60 -4.02
C ASN A 89 19.81 -11.85 -3.51
N VAL A 90 20.10 -12.79 -4.40
CA VAL A 90 20.63 -14.13 -4.09
C VAL A 90 21.83 -14.43 -4.95
N CYS A 91 22.97 -14.70 -4.31
CA CYS A 91 24.20 -15.08 -4.99
C CYS A 91 24.10 -16.48 -5.62
N SER A 92 24.42 -16.60 -6.89
CA SER A 92 24.38 -17.87 -7.63
C SER A 92 25.36 -18.93 -7.12
N HIS A 93 26.34 -18.55 -6.27
CA HIS A 93 27.27 -19.51 -5.68
C HIS A 93 26.63 -20.40 -4.61
N ARG A 94 26.15 -19.79 -3.51
CA ARG A 94 25.61 -20.53 -2.34
C ARG A 94 24.42 -19.84 -1.67
N GLY A 95 23.69 -18.99 -2.39
CA GLY A 95 22.42 -18.42 -1.94
C GLY A 95 22.52 -17.26 -0.93
N SER A 96 23.71 -16.75 -0.61
CA SER A 96 23.83 -15.58 0.27
C SER A 96 23.22 -14.34 -0.36
N HIS A 97 22.66 -13.43 0.44
CA HIS A 97 22.32 -12.11 -0.05
C HIS A 97 23.56 -11.38 -0.57
N VAL A 98 23.46 -10.79 -1.76
CA VAL A 98 24.56 -10.05 -2.39
C VAL A 98 24.68 -8.64 -1.82
N VAL A 99 23.54 -8.01 -1.54
CA VAL A 99 23.44 -6.67 -1.00
C VAL A 99 22.79 -6.71 0.37
N LEU A 100 23.51 -6.22 1.40
CA LEU A 100 23.03 -6.20 2.79
C LEU A 100 22.49 -4.82 3.21
N LYS A 101 22.77 -3.77 2.42
CA LYS A 101 22.29 -2.40 2.70
C LYS A 101 20.87 -2.21 2.17
N PRO A 102 20.01 -1.50 2.90
CA PRO A 102 18.65 -1.26 2.45
C PRO A 102 18.57 -0.35 1.22
N SER A 103 19.57 0.52 1.02
CA SER A 103 19.66 1.41 -0.14
C SER A 103 21.09 1.91 -0.35
N GLY A 104 21.36 2.54 -1.49
CA GLY A 104 22.62 3.18 -1.82
C GLY A 104 22.81 3.41 -3.32
N ASN A 105 24.05 3.76 -3.70
CA ASN A 105 24.46 3.88 -5.10
C ASN A 105 25.68 2.98 -5.35
N ALA A 106 25.61 2.11 -6.34
CA ALA A 106 26.70 1.20 -6.71
C ALA A 106 26.62 0.78 -8.18
N GLY A 107 27.76 0.78 -8.86
CA GLY A 107 27.88 0.23 -10.21
C GLY A 107 28.09 -1.29 -10.23
N LYS A 108 28.46 -1.87 -9.09
CA LYS A 108 28.70 -3.30 -8.90
C LYS A 108 28.34 -3.70 -7.49
N PHE A 109 27.88 -4.94 -7.33
CA PHE A 109 27.56 -5.57 -6.04
C PHE A 109 28.52 -6.73 -5.80
N VAL A 110 29.10 -6.79 -4.61
CA VAL A 110 30.06 -7.84 -4.23
C VAL A 110 29.44 -8.67 -3.14
N CYS A 111 29.25 -9.96 -3.39
CA CYS A 111 28.73 -10.89 -2.42
C CYS A 111 29.69 -10.99 -1.22
N PRO A 112 29.22 -10.77 0.02
CA PRO A 112 30.08 -10.72 1.19
C PRO A 112 30.66 -12.09 1.58
N TYR A 113 30.15 -13.19 0.99
CA TYR A 113 30.56 -14.54 1.35
C TYR A 113 31.87 -14.94 0.63
N HIS A 114 31.93 -14.83 -0.72
CA HIS A 114 33.10 -15.25 -1.50
C HIS A 114 33.48 -14.24 -2.61
N ASN A 115 33.07 -12.97 -2.49
CA ASN A 115 33.40 -11.88 -3.39
C ASN A 115 32.98 -12.08 -4.86
N TRP A 116 31.97 -12.93 -5.13
CA TRP A 116 31.36 -12.95 -6.47
C TRP A 116 30.78 -11.59 -6.76
N THR A 117 31.15 -11.03 -7.91
CA THR A 117 30.86 -9.64 -8.26
C THR A 117 29.86 -9.56 -9.40
N TYR A 118 28.76 -8.86 -9.16
CA TYR A 118 27.69 -8.63 -10.12
C TYR A 118 27.65 -7.17 -10.52
N LYS A 119 27.33 -6.89 -11.80
CA LYS A 119 27.00 -5.54 -12.23
C LYS A 119 25.59 -5.16 -11.81
N ASN A 120 25.28 -3.86 -11.93
CA ASN A 120 23.94 -3.30 -11.70
C ASN A 120 22.87 -3.87 -12.66
N ASP A 121 23.27 -4.48 -13.78
CA ASP A 121 22.38 -5.18 -14.71
C ASP A 121 22.16 -6.67 -14.36
N GLY A 122 22.68 -7.12 -13.23
CA GLY A 122 22.57 -8.48 -12.72
C GLY A 122 23.64 -9.45 -13.27
N SER A 123 24.44 -9.06 -14.25
CA SER A 123 25.45 -9.94 -14.86
C SER A 123 26.61 -10.24 -13.89
N LEU A 124 27.03 -11.50 -13.80
CA LEU A 124 28.20 -11.93 -13.03
C LEU A 124 29.49 -11.58 -13.80
N VAL A 125 30.39 -10.82 -13.18
CA VAL A 125 31.63 -10.34 -13.83
C VAL A 125 32.91 -10.74 -13.13
N GLY A 126 32.86 -11.09 -11.87
CA GLY A 126 34.03 -11.50 -11.11
C GLY A 126 33.77 -12.74 -10.26
N VAL A 127 34.63 -13.71 -10.37
CA VAL A 127 34.64 -14.94 -9.55
C VAL A 127 36.07 -15.18 -9.11
N PRO A 128 36.37 -15.09 -7.82
CA PRO A 128 37.68 -15.46 -7.33
C PRO A 128 37.95 -16.94 -7.62
N ASP A 129 39.18 -17.23 -8.07
CA ASP A 129 39.66 -18.60 -8.40
C ASP A 129 38.72 -19.35 -9.36
N GLU A 130 38.23 -18.64 -10.40
CA GLU A 130 37.24 -19.14 -11.36
C GLU A 130 37.64 -20.46 -12.01
N SER A 131 38.96 -20.66 -12.23
CA SER A 131 39.51 -21.87 -12.87
C SER A 131 39.33 -23.15 -12.05
N SER A 132 39.06 -23.04 -10.74
CA SER A 132 38.83 -24.17 -9.86
C SER A 132 37.40 -24.70 -9.86
N PHE A 133 36.48 -24.05 -10.58
CA PHE A 133 35.10 -24.50 -10.70
C PHE A 133 34.92 -25.48 -11.85
N PHE A 134 34.18 -26.57 -11.63
CA PHE A 134 33.87 -27.59 -12.63
C PHE A 134 32.69 -27.20 -13.48
N ASN A 135 32.79 -27.34 -14.80
CA ASN A 135 31.70 -27.09 -15.78
C ASN A 135 30.98 -25.74 -15.57
N PHE A 136 31.76 -24.71 -15.23
CA PHE A 136 31.21 -23.41 -14.85
C PHE A 136 31.08 -22.48 -16.07
N ASP A 137 29.87 -21.99 -16.31
CA ASP A 137 29.59 -20.92 -17.28
C ASP A 137 29.09 -19.69 -16.55
N LYS A 138 29.97 -18.71 -16.39
CA LYS A 138 29.67 -17.44 -15.73
C LYS A 138 28.51 -16.68 -16.35
N LYS A 139 28.24 -16.85 -17.66
CA LYS A 139 27.13 -16.17 -18.35
C LYS A 139 25.77 -16.61 -17.83
N ASN A 140 25.66 -17.82 -17.31
CA ASN A 140 24.44 -18.40 -16.77
C ASN A 140 24.29 -18.21 -15.23
N CYS A 141 25.25 -17.49 -14.60
CA CYS A 141 25.30 -17.31 -13.15
C CYS A 141 25.06 -15.86 -12.71
N GLY A 142 24.31 -15.08 -13.51
CA GLY A 142 23.81 -13.76 -13.12
C GLY A 142 22.79 -13.83 -11.97
N LEU A 143 22.44 -12.68 -11.43
CA LEU A 143 21.30 -12.58 -10.50
C LEU A 143 20.02 -12.98 -11.23
N THR A 144 19.16 -13.76 -10.59
CA THR A 144 17.88 -14.17 -11.17
C THR A 144 16.97 -12.96 -11.34
N PRO A 145 16.55 -12.63 -12.58
CA PRO A 145 15.71 -11.47 -12.83
C PRO A 145 14.29 -11.65 -12.26
N ILE A 146 13.68 -10.53 -11.91
CA ILE A 146 12.30 -10.36 -11.51
C ILE A 146 11.69 -9.35 -12.49
N ALA A 147 10.47 -9.57 -12.96
CA ALA A 147 9.79 -8.57 -13.78
C ALA A 147 9.57 -7.30 -12.99
N ALA A 148 9.92 -6.15 -13.57
CA ALA A 148 9.76 -4.84 -12.96
C ALA A 148 9.24 -3.85 -14.01
N GLU A 149 8.19 -3.13 -13.65
CA GLU A 149 7.59 -2.07 -14.47
C GLU A 149 7.35 -0.83 -13.62
N VAL A 150 7.45 0.35 -14.23
CA VAL A 150 7.08 1.62 -13.61
C VAL A 150 5.79 2.12 -14.26
N TRP A 151 4.79 2.41 -13.44
CA TRP A 151 3.54 2.99 -13.88
C TRP A 151 3.21 4.21 -13.01
N GLU A 152 3.05 5.37 -13.64
CA GLU A 152 2.79 6.66 -12.98
C GLU A 152 3.78 6.94 -11.81
N GLY A 153 5.07 6.58 -11.99
CA GLY A 153 6.10 6.70 -10.98
C GLY A 153 6.11 5.61 -9.91
N TRP A 154 5.12 4.71 -9.88
CA TRP A 154 5.06 3.57 -8.98
C TRP A 154 5.85 2.39 -9.53
N VAL A 155 6.74 1.83 -8.72
CA VAL A 155 7.53 0.64 -9.05
C VAL A 155 6.76 -0.60 -8.65
N PHE A 156 6.43 -1.41 -9.66
CA PHE A 156 5.81 -2.72 -9.49
C PHE A 156 6.78 -3.82 -9.84
N ILE A 157 6.69 -4.93 -9.12
CA ILE A 157 7.41 -6.16 -9.46
C ILE A 157 6.44 -7.33 -9.57
N ASN A 158 6.83 -8.34 -10.36
CA ASN A 158 6.25 -9.67 -10.29
C ASN A 158 7.41 -10.66 -10.11
N LEU A 159 7.33 -11.53 -9.10
CA LEU A 159 8.42 -12.46 -8.76
C LEU A 159 8.78 -13.43 -9.89
N SER A 160 7.87 -13.64 -10.85
CA SER A 160 8.20 -14.31 -12.12
C SER A 160 8.93 -13.35 -13.07
N PRO A 161 9.99 -13.77 -13.77
CA PRO A 161 10.58 -12.98 -14.85
C PRO A 161 9.64 -12.85 -16.06
N GLU A 162 8.69 -13.77 -16.23
CA GLU A 162 7.67 -13.80 -17.27
C GLU A 162 6.28 -13.89 -16.63
N PRO A 163 5.67 -12.75 -16.26
CA PRO A 163 4.33 -12.71 -15.67
C PRO A 163 3.25 -13.23 -16.62
N GLN A 164 2.21 -13.86 -16.10
CA GLN A 164 1.09 -14.36 -16.89
C GLN A 164 0.25 -13.25 -17.55
N VAL A 165 0.30 -12.04 -17.00
CA VAL A 165 -0.36 -10.83 -17.51
C VAL A 165 0.58 -9.64 -17.37
N SER A 166 0.47 -8.66 -18.26
CA SER A 166 1.17 -7.38 -18.14
C SER A 166 0.69 -6.59 -16.91
N LEU A 167 1.49 -5.63 -16.45
CA LEU A 167 1.07 -4.73 -15.38
C LEU A 167 -0.21 -3.97 -15.77
N ARG A 168 -0.32 -3.54 -17.04
CA ARG A 168 -1.51 -2.83 -17.54
C ARG A 168 -2.78 -3.69 -17.47
N GLU A 169 -2.70 -4.98 -17.83
CA GLU A 169 -3.81 -5.92 -17.69
C GLU A 169 -4.18 -6.15 -16.23
N PHE A 170 -3.18 -6.25 -15.34
CA PHE A 170 -3.38 -6.43 -13.90
C PHE A 170 -4.08 -5.22 -13.27
N LEU A 171 -3.66 -4.01 -13.61
CA LEU A 171 -4.25 -2.78 -13.08
C LEU A 171 -5.66 -2.52 -13.63
N GLY A 172 -5.96 -2.97 -14.85
CA GLY A 172 -7.30 -2.86 -15.45
C GLY A 172 -7.87 -1.43 -15.38
N PRO A 173 -9.12 -1.25 -14.90
CA PRO A 173 -9.76 0.06 -14.81
C PRO A 173 -9.03 1.07 -13.91
N LEU A 174 -8.28 0.62 -12.92
CA LEU A 174 -7.48 1.49 -12.06
C LEU A 174 -6.45 2.28 -12.87
N ALA A 175 -5.81 1.62 -13.86
CA ALA A 175 -4.82 2.29 -14.70
C ALA A 175 -5.42 3.41 -15.55
N ASP A 176 -6.67 3.26 -16.01
CA ASP A 176 -7.35 4.31 -16.77
C ASP A 176 -7.73 5.49 -15.90
N LEU A 177 -8.23 5.20 -14.70
CA LEU A 177 -8.67 6.23 -13.75
C LEU A 177 -7.53 7.12 -13.28
N MET A 178 -6.35 6.54 -13.02
CA MET A 178 -5.18 7.25 -12.49
C MET A 178 -4.17 7.69 -13.56
N ALA A 179 -4.48 7.48 -14.86
CA ALA A 179 -3.57 7.80 -15.96
C ALA A 179 -3.22 9.30 -16.00
N GLY A 180 -1.92 9.60 -16.00
CA GLY A 180 -1.40 10.97 -16.11
C GLY A 180 -1.55 11.80 -14.83
N ILE A 181 -1.81 11.19 -13.68
CA ILE A 181 -1.91 11.90 -12.40
C ILE A 181 -0.60 12.61 -12.06
N PRO A 182 -0.61 13.94 -11.87
CA PRO A 182 0.60 14.71 -11.61
C PRO A 182 0.95 14.67 -10.12
N TYR A 183 1.57 13.58 -9.65
CA TYR A 183 1.99 13.49 -8.26
C TYR A 183 2.91 14.65 -7.88
N PRO A 184 2.66 15.32 -6.73
CA PRO A 184 3.59 16.31 -6.21
C PRO A 184 4.99 15.70 -6.01
N ALA A 185 6.03 16.45 -6.36
CA ALA A 185 7.40 15.99 -6.19
C ALA A 185 7.66 15.65 -4.71
N ALA A 186 8.12 14.44 -4.48
CA ALA A 186 8.51 13.98 -3.15
C ALA A 186 9.93 13.41 -3.22
N GLY A 187 10.66 13.55 -2.11
CA GLY A 187 11.94 12.87 -1.93
C GLY A 187 11.74 11.45 -1.38
N HIS A 188 12.72 10.99 -0.60
CA HIS A 188 12.53 9.76 0.17
C HIS A 188 11.36 9.92 1.14
N PRO A 189 10.45 8.94 1.22
CA PRO A 189 9.31 9.02 2.10
C PRO A 189 9.72 8.99 3.57
N ILE A 190 8.91 9.63 4.42
CA ILE A 190 8.95 9.38 5.86
C ILE A 190 8.22 8.05 6.07
N VAL A 191 8.90 7.09 6.70
CA VAL A 191 8.36 5.73 6.89
C VAL A 191 8.00 5.51 8.36
N ILE A 192 6.73 5.14 8.60
CA ILE A 192 6.24 4.63 9.88
C ILE A 192 6.07 3.14 9.72
N GLN A 193 6.70 2.34 10.57
CA GLN A 193 6.68 0.89 10.49
C GLN A 193 6.35 0.27 11.85
N ALA A 194 5.55 -0.81 11.83
CA ALA A 194 5.23 -1.60 13.02
C ALA A 194 5.01 -3.08 12.66
N ASP A 195 5.44 -3.97 13.55
CA ASP A 195 5.08 -5.39 13.48
C ASP A 195 3.83 -5.62 14.33
N ILE A 196 2.80 -6.21 13.74
CA ILE A 196 1.48 -6.34 14.34
C ILE A 196 1.09 -7.81 14.48
N ASP A 197 0.62 -8.20 15.66
CA ASP A 197 0.10 -9.54 15.97
C ASP A 197 -1.33 -9.72 15.38
N ALA A 198 -1.45 -9.56 14.08
CA ALA A 198 -2.70 -9.77 13.35
C ALA A 198 -2.44 -10.23 11.91
N ASN A 199 -3.40 -10.96 11.34
CA ASN A 199 -3.43 -11.30 9.93
C ASN A 199 -3.50 -10.01 9.08
N TRP A 200 -2.81 -9.97 7.96
CA TRP A 200 -2.73 -8.80 7.09
C TRP A 200 -4.09 -8.29 6.62
N LYS A 201 -5.06 -9.19 6.42
CA LYS A 201 -6.43 -8.80 6.04
C LYS A 201 -7.14 -8.04 7.16
N ALA A 202 -6.94 -8.43 8.42
CA ALA A 202 -7.57 -7.75 9.53
C ALA A 202 -7.11 -6.29 9.66
N ILE A 203 -5.83 -6.02 9.34
CA ILE A 203 -5.31 -4.65 9.28
C ILE A 203 -5.84 -3.95 8.03
N CYS A 204 -5.76 -4.60 6.86
CA CYS A 204 -6.23 -4.03 5.60
C CYS A 204 -7.73 -3.65 5.66
N ASP A 205 -8.56 -4.50 6.28
CA ASP A 205 -10.00 -4.27 6.42
C ASP A 205 -10.30 -2.98 7.20
N ALA A 206 -9.54 -2.69 8.26
CA ALA A 206 -9.70 -1.45 9.02
C ALA A 206 -9.48 -0.18 8.16
N PHE A 207 -8.70 -0.29 7.08
CA PHE A 207 -8.48 0.81 6.12
C PHE A 207 -9.43 0.79 4.92
N LEU A 208 -10.32 -0.22 4.85
CA LEU A 208 -11.29 -0.38 3.76
C LEU A 208 -12.72 0.02 4.16
N GLU A 209 -12.88 0.74 5.24
CA GLU A 209 -14.16 1.26 5.72
C GLU A 209 -13.94 2.50 6.60
N THR A 210 -15.02 3.20 6.92
CA THR A 210 -15.00 4.40 7.75
C THR A 210 -15.93 4.29 8.97
N TYR A 211 -16.59 3.14 9.13
CA TYR A 211 -17.60 2.93 10.16
C TYR A 211 -17.03 2.93 11.58
N HIS A 212 -15.79 2.45 11.77
CA HIS A 212 -15.12 2.47 13.08
C HIS A 212 -14.69 3.87 13.53
N ILE A 213 -14.47 4.79 12.56
CA ILE A 213 -13.82 6.08 12.84
C ILE A 213 -14.51 6.89 13.92
N PRO A 214 -15.84 7.11 13.91
CA PRO A 214 -16.50 7.89 14.97
C PRO A 214 -16.37 7.30 16.37
N MET A 215 -16.16 5.99 16.49
CA MET A 215 -16.10 5.28 17.76
C MET A 215 -14.68 5.02 18.23
N LEU A 216 -13.86 4.41 17.38
CA LEU A 216 -12.47 4.05 17.71
C LEU A 216 -11.60 5.31 17.84
N HIS A 217 -11.76 6.23 16.89
CA HIS A 217 -11.01 7.48 16.82
C HIS A 217 -11.74 8.67 17.44
N ALA A 218 -12.60 8.39 18.42
CA ALA A 218 -13.45 9.41 19.04
C ALA A 218 -12.66 10.59 19.64
N GLU A 219 -11.43 10.36 20.08
CA GLU A 219 -10.56 11.40 20.67
C GLU A 219 -9.59 12.03 19.66
N THR A 220 -9.42 11.44 18.49
CA THR A 220 -8.53 11.92 17.43
C THR A 220 -9.33 12.48 16.24
N ILE A 221 -9.49 11.69 15.17
CA ILE A 221 -10.09 12.14 13.91
C ILE A 221 -11.61 11.90 13.81
N GLY A 222 -12.27 11.33 14.82
CA GLY A 222 -13.67 10.92 14.73
C GLY A 222 -14.60 12.00 14.21
N THR A 223 -14.47 13.23 14.72
CA THR A 223 -15.29 14.36 14.28
C THR A 223 -14.87 14.98 12.95
N THR A 224 -13.71 14.59 12.42
CA THR A 224 -13.28 14.98 11.05
C THR A 224 -14.10 14.23 10.00
N TYR A 225 -14.47 12.96 10.26
CA TYR A 225 -15.20 12.09 9.33
C TYR A 225 -16.67 11.92 9.67
N ALA A 226 -17.12 12.44 10.81
CA ALA A 226 -18.50 12.37 11.23
C ALA A 226 -19.09 13.74 11.57
N SER A 227 -20.39 13.90 11.35
CA SER A 227 -21.17 15.09 11.67
C SER A 227 -22.57 14.68 12.14
N PRO A 228 -23.39 15.60 12.69
CA PRO A 228 -24.79 15.30 13.01
C PRO A 228 -25.58 14.73 11.84
N GLU A 229 -25.27 15.12 10.61
CA GLU A 229 -25.90 14.65 9.38
C GLU A 229 -25.38 13.30 8.92
N ASN A 230 -24.12 12.97 9.27
CA ASN A 230 -23.46 11.69 8.96
C ASN A 230 -22.74 11.12 10.19
N PRO A 231 -23.49 10.69 11.23
CA PRO A 231 -22.91 10.31 12.52
C PRO A 231 -22.10 9.00 12.49
N PHE A 232 -22.26 8.19 11.44
CA PHE A 232 -21.57 6.91 11.26
C PHE A 232 -20.52 6.95 10.14
N ALA A 233 -20.09 8.14 9.73
CA ALA A 233 -19.06 8.36 8.71
C ALA A 233 -19.32 7.55 7.42
N HIS A 234 -20.57 7.50 6.92
CA HIS A 234 -20.85 6.87 5.63
C HIS A 234 -20.01 7.50 4.54
N MET A 235 -19.43 6.65 3.70
CA MET A 235 -18.58 7.06 2.57
C MET A 235 -19.39 7.85 1.53
N LEU A 236 -18.70 8.71 0.79
CA LEU A 236 -19.26 9.42 -0.37
C LEU A 236 -19.42 8.51 -1.58
N ASP A 237 -18.47 7.59 -1.78
CA ASP A 237 -18.43 6.69 -2.93
C ASP A 237 -17.61 5.43 -2.63
N ALA A 238 -17.92 4.34 -3.32
CA ALA A 238 -17.12 3.13 -3.34
C ALA A 238 -17.19 2.50 -4.74
N ARG A 239 -16.03 2.28 -5.37
CA ARG A 239 -15.92 1.73 -6.74
C ARG A 239 -15.08 0.47 -6.76
N MET A 240 -15.60 -0.55 -7.45
CA MET A 240 -14.87 -1.79 -7.71
C MET A 240 -14.16 -1.66 -9.06
N LEU A 241 -12.84 -1.75 -9.07
CA LEU A 241 -11.97 -1.48 -10.22
C LEU A 241 -11.22 -2.78 -10.62
N GLY A 242 -11.94 -3.81 -11.02
CA GLY A 242 -11.40 -5.14 -11.24
C GLY A 242 -10.97 -5.77 -9.92
N ALA A 243 -9.70 -6.14 -9.77
CA ALA A 243 -9.16 -6.62 -8.48
C ALA A 243 -8.93 -5.50 -7.46
N HIS A 244 -8.95 -4.24 -7.89
CA HIS A 244 -8.68 -3.04 -7.08
C HIS A 244 -9.98 -2.38 -6.63
N ARG A 245 -9.90 -1.36 -5.79
CA ARG A 245 -11.07 -0.60 -5.31
C ARG A 245 -10.71 0.80 -4.88
N LEU A 246 -11.69 1.68 -4.96
CA LEU A 246 -11.63 3.05 -4.49
C LEU A 246 -12.71 3.26 -3.44
N LEU A 247 -12.36 3.99 -2.41
CA LEU A 247 -13.25 4.52 -1.38
C LEU A 247 -13.06 6.03 -1.30
N SER A 248 -14.16 6.81 -1.32
CA SER A 248 -14.12 8.26 -1.08
C SER A 248 -14.76 8.56 0.28
N ALA A 249 -13.98 9.10 1.20
CA ALA A 249 -14.41 9.36 2.56
C ALA A 249 -15.06 10.74 2.69
N TYR A 250 -16.15 10.78 3.46
CA TYR A 250 -16.81 12.00 3.87
C TYR A 250 -15.92 12.81 4.81
N GLY A 251 -15.93 14.13 4.68
CA GLY A 251 -15.28 15.10 5.55
C GLY A 251 -16.28 16.09 6.14
N ASN A 252 -16.19 16.33 7.43
CA ASN A 252 -17.01 17.29 8.14
C ASN A 252 -16.45 18.70 7.96
N ALA A 253 -17.13 19.53 7.16
CA ALA A 253 -16.71 20.91 6.93
C ALA A 253 -16.73 21.79 8.20
N ASN A 254 -17.49 21.37 9.24
CA ASN A 254 -17.62 22.08 10.50
C ASN A 254 -16.78 21.42 11.61
N TYR A 255 -15.74 20.65 11.23
CA TYR A 255 -14.85 20.00 12.17
C TYR A 255 -14.21 21.02 13.13
N ALA A 256 -14.17 20.66 14.41
CA ALA A 256 -13.45 21.38 15.44
C ALA A 256 -12.75 20.38 16.38
N ALA A 257 -11.45 20.54 16.55
CA ALA A 257 -10.66 19.67 17.41
C ALA A 257 -11.12 19.76 18.86
N LYS A 258 -11.20 18.60 19.53
CA LYS A 258 -11.55 18.55 20.97
C LYS A 258 -10.52 19.34 21.80
N PRO A 259 -10.97 20.07 22.85
CA PRO A 259 -10.05 20.78 23.74
C PRO A 259 -9.01 19.90 24.43
N SER A 260 -9.33 18.60 24.64
CA SER A 260 -8.44 17.61 25.23
C SER A 260 -7.31 17.19 24.30
N ASN A 261 -7.53 17.19 22.98
CA ASN A 261 -6.52 16.80 21.99
C ASN A 261 -5.66 17.99 21.58
N LYS A 262 -4.51 18.15 22.25
CA LYS A 262 -3.59 19.28 22.01
C LYS A 262 -2.92 19.21 20.64
N VAL A 263 -2.61 18.02 20.16
CA VAL A 263 -1.94 17.81 18.86
C VAL A 263 -2.90 18.18 17.74
N GLU A 264 -4.13 17.72 17.80
CA GLU A 264 -5.17 18.00 16.82
C GLU A 264 -5.53 19.50 16.79
N ARG A 265 -5.64 20.13 17.96
CA ARG A 265 -5.87 21.57 18.06
C ARG A 265 -4.73 22.38 17.44
N LEU A 266 -3.50 22.03 17.75
CA LEU A 266 -2.34 22.70 17.16
C LEU A 266 -2.32 22.53 15.64
N GLY A 267 -2.70 21.37 15.15
CA GLY A 267 -2.91 21.09 13.72
C GLY A 267 -3.95 22.03 13.13
N GLN A 268 -5.12 22.14 13.74
CA GLN A 268 -6.20 23.01 13.31
C GLN A 268 -5.78 24.50 13.35
N ASP A 269 -5.16 24.96 14.43
CA ASP A 269 -4.72 26.34 14.61
C ASP A 269 -3.64 26.75 13.60
N THR A 270 -2.84 25.82 13.12
CA THR A 270 -1.79 26.07 12.11
C THR A 270 -2.29 25.90 10.68
N HIS A 271 -3.59 25.69 10.46
CA HIS A 271 -4.21 25.37 9.17
C HIS A 271 -3.63 24.09 8.54
N SER A 272 -3.04 23.22 9.35
CA SER A 272 -2.43 21.96 8.90
C SER A 272 -3.40 20.77 8.95
N THR A 273 -4.70 21.02 9.17
CA THR A 273 -5.71 19.97 9.35
C THR A 273 -5.92 19.08 8.13
N ALA A 274 -5.51 19.54 6.96
CA ALA A 274 -5.77 18.81 5.74
C ALA A 274 -4.51 18.39 5.00
N SER A 275 -3.30 18.86 5.36
CA SER A 275 -2.21 18.54 4.46
C SER A 275 -0.80 18.83 4.98
N VAL A 276 0.06 17.86 4.75
CA VAL A 276 1.52 18.00 4.84
C VAL A 276 2.03 19.02 3.82
N THR A 277 1.27 19.24 2.76
CA THR A 277 1.61 20.08 1.61
C THR A 277 0.76 21.35 1.50
N SER A 278 -0.34 21.51 2.28
CA SER A 278 -1.26 22.67 2.17
C SER A 278 -0.61 24.03 2.49
N CYS A 279 0.67 24.03 2.63
CA CYS A 279 1.46 25.23 2.86
C CYS A 279 2.20 25.70 1.62
N SER A 280 2.11 24.96 0.52
CA SER A 280 2.73 25.36 -0.71
C SER A 280 1.66 25.79 -1.70
N ASN A 281 1.81 26.98 -2.27
CA ASN A 281 1.23 27.34 -3.56
C ASN A 281 1.91 26.51 -4.67
N ASP A 282 2.22 25.21 -4.38
CA ASP A 282 2.86 24.35 -5.34
C ASP A 282 1.89 24.07 -6.49
N PRO A 283 2.19 24.51 -7.71
CA PRO A 283 1.34 24.25 -8.87
C PRO A 283 1.10 22.76 -9.10
N ALA A 284 2.04 21.90 -8.72
CA ALA A 284 1.89 20.44 -8.85
C ALA A 284 0.79 19.91 -7.92
N LEU A 285 0.68 20.44 -6.69
CA LEU A 285 -0.41 20.08 -5.79
C LEU A 285 -1.77 20.52 -6.33
N VAL A 286 -1.85 21.71 -6.90
CA VAL A 286 -3.10 22.20 -7.53
C VAL A 286 -3.51 21.27 -8.67
N SER A 287 -2.58 20.97 -9.58
CA SER A 287 -2.83 20.06 -10.70
C SER A 287 -3.21 18.63 -10.24
N PHE A 288 -2.59 18.13 -9.17
CA PHE A 288 -2.95 16.85 -8.55
C PHE A 288 -4.38 16.87 -8.03
N LEU A 289 -4.79 17.91 -7.29
CA LEU A 289 -6.13 18.03 -6.74
C LEU A 289 -7.22 18.22 -7.81
N GLU A 290 -6.87 18.75 -9.00
CA GLU A 290 -7.77 18.90 -10.13
C GLU A 290 -7.94 17.62 -10.95
N HIS A 291 -7.05 16.63 -10.77
CA HIS A 291 -7.08 15.38 -11.54
C HIS A 291 -8.36 14.57 -11.26
N PRO A 292 -9.00 13.93 -12.29
CA PRO A 292 -10.25 13.17 -12.11
C PRO A 292 -10.20 12.02 -11.10
N ALA A 293 -9.01 11.48 -10.82
CA ALA A 293 -8.81 10.46 -9.80
C ALA A 293 -8.83 11.03 -8.37
N VAL A 294 -8.77 12.34 -8.18
CA VAL A 294 -8.80 12.97 -6.86
C VAL A 294 -10.16 13.59 -6.64
N ASN A 295 -10.81 13.26 -5.52
CA ASN A 295 -12.18 13.62 -5.25
C ASN A 295 -13.11 13.35 -6.48
N PRO A 296 -13.21 12.11 -6.95
CA PRO A 296 -13.99 11.78 -8.14
C PRO A 296 -15.48 12.06 -7.99
N THR A 297 -15.95 12.24 -6.76
CA THR A 297 -17.32 12.66 -6.44
C THR A 297 -17.54 14.15 -6.64
N LYS A 298 -16.48 14.96 -6.69
CA LYS A 298 -16.50 16.42 -6.68
C LYS A 298 -17.28 17.01 -5.49
N SER A 299 -17.37 16.25 -4.39
CA SER A 299 -18.04 16.68 -3.17
C SER A 299 -17.24 17.75 -2.44
N THR A 300 -17.93 18.77 -1.92
CA THR A 300 -17.34 19.76 -1.02
C THR A 300 -17.09 19.19 0.39
N SER A 301 -17.77 18.10 0.72
CA SER A 301 -17.58 17.34 1.96
C SER A 301 -16.63 16.14 1.78
N TRP A 302 -15.63 16.27 0.91
CA TRP A 302 -14.61 15.24 0.70
C TRP A 302 -13.45 15.41 1.68
N ALA A 303 -13.04 14.30 2.31
CA ALA A 303 -11.87 14.26 3.18
C ALA A 303 -10.65 13.64 2.48
N GLN A 304 -10.84 12.45 1.91
CA GLN A 304 -9.78 11.70 1.22
C GLN A 304 -10.37 10.61 0.33
N ASP A 305 -9.53 10.10 -0.57
CA ASP A 305 -9.77 8.88 -1.32
C ASP A 305 -8.76 7.82 -0.91
N ALA A 306 -9.20 6.57 -0.83
CA ALA A 306 -8.37 5.41 -0.53
C ALA A 306 -8.41 4.44 -1.71
N TYR A 307 -7.31 4.31 -2.45
CA TYR A 307 -7.14 3.39 -3.57
C TYR A 307 -6.46 2.12 -3.10
N HIS A 308 -7.21 1.03 -2.92
CA HIS A 308 -6.58 -0.24 -2.62
C HIS A 308 -6.07 -0.91 -3.89
N VAL A 309 -4.76 -0.92 -4.03
CA VAL A 309 -4.02 -1.63 -5.08
C VAL A 309 -3.79 -3.06 -4.58
N PHE A 310 -4.58 -3.99 -5.10
CA PHE A 310 -4.49 -5.40 -4.71
C PHE A 310 -3.08 -5.95 -4.91
N PRO A 311 -2.55 -6.82 -4.02
CA PRO A 311 -3.24 -7.34 -2.84
C PRO A 311 -3.08 -6.49 -1.57
N HIS A 312 -2.02 -5.68 -1.38
CA HIS A 312 -1.53 -5.30 -0.05
C HIS A 312 -1.21 -3.82 0.12
N VAL A 313 -1.51 -2.97 -0.84
CA VAL A 313 -1.21 -1.54 -0.75
C VAL A 313 -2.48 -0.71 -0.86
N LEU A 314 -2.58 0.29 0.00
CA LEU A 314 -3.57 1.33 -0.11
C LEU A 314 -2.83 2.65 -0.37
N ILE A 315 -3.26 3.38 -1.39
CA ILE A 315 -2.77 4.73 -1.70
C ILE A 315 -3.86 5.70 -1.32
N ASP A 316 -3.56 6.56 -0.38
CA ASP A 316 -4.47 7.62 0.03
C ASP A 316 -4.15 8.94 -0.70
N PHE A 317 -5.20 9.58 -1.20
CA PHE A 317 -5.18 10.93 -1.73
C PHE A 317 -5.97 11.84 -0.79
N GLY A 318 -5.36 12.93 -0.39
CA GLY A 318 -6.00 13.95 0.43
C GLY A 318 -5.67 15.36 -0.04
N PRO A 319 -6.28 16.39 0.57
CA PRO A 319 -6.02 17.79 0.23
C PRO A 319 -4.54 18.17 0.29
N GLY A 320 -3.72 17.35 0.94
CA GLY A 320 -2.31 17.55 1.14
C GLY A 320 -1.36 16.76 0.29
N GLY A 321 -1.86 15.97 -0.64
CA GLY A 321 -1.06 15.08 -1.45
C GLY A 321 -1.42 13.63 -1.24
N PHE A 322 -0.42 12.77 -1.13
CA PHE A 322 -0.64 11.33 -1.08
C PHE A 322 0.32 10.62 -0.13
N TRP A 323 -0.12 9.46 0.35
CA TRP A 323 0.67 8.54 1.18
C TRP A 323 0.22 7.11 0.92
N THR A 324 0.96 6.12 1.43
CA THR A 324 0.58 4.72 1.28
C THR A 324 0.53 3.99 2.61
N HIS A 325 -0.32 2.97 2.67
CA HIS A 325 -0.33 1.95 3.71
C HIS A 325 -0.03 0.61 3.06
N ASN A 326 0.95 -0.11 3.57
CA ASN A 326 1.41 -1.38 3.04
C ASN A 326 1.23 -2.45 4.11
N PHE A 327 0.56 -3.54 3.74
CA PHE A 327 0.19 -4.64 4.63
C PHE A 327 0.96 -5.90 4.25
N TRP A 328 2.20 -6.04 4.72
CA TRP A 328 3.08 -7.15 4.39
C TRP A 328 2.89 -8.32 5.34
N PRO A 329 2.27 -9.44 4.90
CA PRO A 329 2.13 -10.62 5.75
C PRO A 329 3.51 -11.21 6.08
N THR A 330 3.79 -11.46 7.36
CA THR A 330 4.97 -12.20 7.82
C THR A 330 4.59 -13.60 8.27
N SER A 331 3.33 -13.82 8.63
CA SER A 331 2.75 -15.14 8.87
C SER A 331 1.21 -15.06 8.75
N HIS A 332 0.51 -16.18 8.98
CA HIS A 332 -0.96 -16.20 9.03
C HIS A 332 -1.55 -15.32 10.15
N LYS A 333 -0.76 -14.86 11.10
CA LYS A 333 -1.19 -14.11 12.28
C LYS A 333 -0.31 -12.91 12.62
N THR A 334 0.64 -12.57 11.77
CA THR A 334 1.53 -11.41 11.95
C THR A 334 1.70 -10.67 10.65
N THR A 335 1.83 -9.36 10.74
CA THR A 335 1.97 -8.45 9.60
C THR A 335 2.98 -7.38 9.92
N ARG A 336 3.88 -7.09 8.99
CA ARG A 336 4.63 -5.84 8.97
C ARG A 336 3.78 -4.79 8.29
N TYR A 337 3.33 -3.84 9.07
CA TYR A 337 2.65 -2.65 8.58
C TYR A 337 3.67 -1.57 8.27
N GLU A 338 3.48 -0.87 7.16
CA GLU A 338 4.32 0.25 6.77
C GLU A 338 3.47 1.35 6.16
N SER A 339 3.54 2.57 6.71
CA SER A 339 2.99 3.78 6.08
C SER A 339 4.13 4.62 5.52
N ARG A 340 3.99 5.08 4.28
CA ARG A 340 4.96 5.92 3.58
C ARG A 340 4.33 7.26 3.25
N CYS A 341 4.79 8.31 3.91
CA CYS A 341 4.35 9.68 3.68
C CYS A 341 5.30 10.35 2.68
N TYR A 342 4.79 10.61 1.50
CA TYR A 342 5.53 11.28 0.42
C TYR A 342 5.38 12.79 0.57
N VAL A 343 6.38 13.42 1.12
CA VAL A 343 6.38 14.86 1.41
C VAL A 343 7.52 15.55 0.67
N PRO A 344 7.29 16.78 0.15
CA PRO A 344 8.37 17.55 -0.46
C PRO A 344 9.42 17.90 0.60
N PRO A 345 10.69 18.13 0.20
CA PRO A 345 11.70 18.65 1.11
C PRO A 345 11.25 19.99 1.71
N ALA A 346 11.28 20.10 3.03
CA ALA A 346 10.91 21.35 3.70
C ALA A 346 11.93 22.46 3.39
N ALA A 347 11.47 23.55 2.79
CA ALA A 347 12.31 24.72 2.50
C ALA A 347 12.47 25.67 3.72
N THR A 348 11.55 25.58 4.70
CA THR A 348 11.53 26.43 5.89
C THR A 348 11.31 25.60 7.16
N VAL A 349 11.70 26.20 8.31
CA VAL A 349 11.42 25.61 9.64
C VAL A 349 9.92 25.43 9.88
N ALA A 350 9.10 26.36 9.39
CA ALA A 350 7.65 26.27 9.52
C ALA A 350 7.05 25.09 8.74
N GLU A 351 7.53 24.83 7.52
CA GLU A 351 7.14 23.65 6.73
C GLU A 351 7.58 22.37 7.43
N ARG A 352 8.83 22.31 7.91
CA ARG A 352 9.31 21.14 8.66
C ARG A 352 8.46 20.87 9.89
N PHE A 353 8.12 21.91 10.65
CA PHE A 353 7.25 21.79 11.83
C PHE A 353 5.88 21.21 11.46
N ARG A 354 5.27 21.66 10.36
CA ARG A 354 3.97 21.15 9.90
C ARG A 354 4.06 19.68 9.48
N GLN A 355 5.12 19.29 8.78
CA GLN A 355 5.35 17.89 8.41
C GLN A 355 5.47 16.99 9.65
N GLU A 356 6.26 17.40 10.65
CA GLU A 356 6.40 16.65 11.91
C GLU A 356 5.08 16.58 12.68
N LEU A 357 4.29 17.65 12.68
CA LEU A 357 2.97 17.67 13.31
C LEU A 357 2.01 16.69 12.63
N PHE A 358 1.99 16.66 11.29
CA PHE A 358 1.19 15.69 10.54
C PHE A 358 1.59 14.26 10.89
N ILE A 359 2.88 13.94 10.87
CA ILE A 359 3.39 12.62 11.23
C ILE A 359 3.00 12.23 12.66
N SER A 360 3.10 13.18 13.61
CA SER A 360 2.69 12.93 14.98
C SER A 360 1.21 12.59 15.10
N ARG A 361 0.34 13.30 14.36
CA ARG A 361 -1.10 13.01 14.29
C ARG A 361 -1.36 11.65 13.65
N ALA A 362 -0.69 11.36 12.53
CA ALA A 362 -0.84 10.07 11.86
C ALA A 362 -0.45 8.91 12.77
N VAL A 363 0.66 9.02 13.51
CA VAL A 363 1.10 7.99 14.47
C VAL A 363 0.06 7.80 15.58
N GLU A 364 -0.52 8.87 16.14
CA GLU A 364 -1.54 8.78 17.18
C GLU A 364 -2.76 7.99 16.70
N VAL A 365 -3.28 8.31 15.51
CA VAL A 365 -4.41 7.60 14.89
C VAL A 365 -4.06 6.13 14.59
N LEU A 366 -2.91 5.89 13.98
CA LEU A 366 -2.47 4.53 13.66
C LEU A 366 -2.31 3.64 14.89
N LEU A 367 -1.88 4.18 16.03
CA LEU A 367 -1.76 3.41 17.27
C LEU A 367 -3.13 2.93 17.79
N GLU A 368 -4.20 3.70 17.59
CA GLU A 368 -5.56 3.28 17.93
C GLU A 368 -5.97 2.06 17.07
N ASP A 369 -5.78 2.14 15.75
CA ASP A 369 -6.08 1.05 14.81
C ASP A 369 -5.30 -0.22 15.13
N LEU A 370 -3.98 -0.11 15.16
CA LEU A 370 -3.08 -1.26 15.31
C LEU A 370 -3.29 -1.97 16.65
N ALA A 371 -3.58 -1.23 17.72
CA ALA A 371 -3.92 -1.80 19.02
C ALA A 371 -5.26 -2.53 18.98
N ASN A 372 -6.26 -2.02 18.25
CA ASN A 372 -7.56 -2.65 18.10
C ASN A 372 -7.47 -3.93 17.25
N VAL A 373 -6.78 -3.89 16.12
CA VAL A 373 -6.65 -5.03 15.20
C VAL A 373 -5.99 -6.23 15.86
N ALA A 374 -4.96 -6.03 16.71
CA ALA A 374 -4.34 -7.10 17.47
C ALA A 374 -5.33 -7.78 18.47
N ARG A 375 -6.24 -7.01 19.07
CA ARG A 375 -7.31 -7.57 19.92
C ARG A 375 -8.35 -8.33 19.09
N THR A 376 -8.71 -7.80 17.93
CA THR A 376 -9.65 -8.43 16.99
C THR A 376 -9.10 -9.78 16.51
N GLN A 377 -7.82 -9.88 16.17
CA GLN A 377 -7.17 -11.15 15.81
C GLN A 377 -7.28 -12.20 16.93
N LYS A 378 -7.05 -11.81 18.19
CA LYS A 378 -7.22 -12.72 19.34
C LYS A 378 -8.65 -13.19 19.49
N GLY A 379 -9.61 -12.30 19.25
CA GLY A 379 -11.04 -12.62 19.25
C GLY A 379 -11.39 -13.67 18.19
N MET A 380 -10.93 -13.50 16.95
CA MET A 380 -11.13 -14.46 15.85
C MET A 380 -10.47 -15.82 16.16
N GLN A 381 -9.23 -15.82 16.68
CA GLN A 381 -8.51 -17.05 17.06
C GLN A 381 -9.21 -17.87 18.14
N SER A 382 -9.99 -17.24 18.99
CA SER A 382 -10.77 -17.95 20.00
C SER A 382 -11.85 -18.86 19.42
N ARG A 383 -12.21 -18.64 18.13
CA ARG A 383 -13.34 -19.34 17.43
C ARG A 383 -14.70 -19.20 18.12
N ALA A 384 -14.84 -18.30 19.10
CA ALA A 384 -16.11 -18.04 19.79
C ALA A 384 -17.20 -17.50 18.83
N LYS A 385 -16.75 -16.83 17.74
CA LYS A 385 -17.59 -16.42 16.62
C LYS A 385 -16.93 -16.89 15.34
N GLY A 386 -17.68 -17.63 14.51
CA GLY A 386 -17.19 -18.18 13.24
C GLY A 386 -17.35 -17.24 12.05
N PHE A 387 -18.09 -16.15 12.22
CA PHE A 387 -18.47 -15.24 11.14
C PHE A 387 -18.47 -13.79 11.61
N MET A 388 -18.19 -12.88 10.66
CA MET A 388 -18.34 -11.44 10.77
C MET A 388 -19.58 -10.99 10.00
N TYR A 389 -20.23 -9.94 10.48
CA TYR A 389 -21.37 -9.29 9.82
C TYR A 389 -20.92 -7.92 9.34
N LEU A 390 -20.89 -7.72 8.03
CA LEU A 390 -20.47 -6.48 7.38
C LEU A 390 -21.70 -5.73 6.87
N GLN A 391 -21.70 -4.42 7.07
CA GLN A 391 -22.73 -3.52 6.53
C GLN A 391 -22.34 -2.97 5.16
N GLU A 392 -23.18 -2.12 4.57
CA GLU A 392 -22.97 -1.53 3.24
C GLU A 392 -21.72 -0.63 3.20
N ASN A 393 -21.41 0.11 4.26
CA ASN A 393 -20.20 0.94 4.34
C ASN A 393 -18.89 0.11 4.37
N GLU A 394 -19.00 -1.21 4.48
CA GLU A 394 -17.90 -2.18 4.48
C GLU A 394 -17.84 -3.00 3.16
N VAL A 395 -18.46 -2.48 2.10
CA VAL A 395 -18.52 -3.14 0.77
C VAL A 395 -17.13 -3.45 0.21
N ALA A 396 -16.13 -2.61 0.47
CA ALA A 396 -14.77 -2.82 -0.02
C ALA A 396 -14.09 -4.02 0.66
N ILE A 397 -14.41 -4.31 1.92
CA ILE A 397 -14.00 -5.53 2.62
C ILE A 397 -14.59 -6.75 1.92
N ARG A 398 -15.90 -6.74 1.65
CA ARG A 398 -16.58 -7.81 0.91
C ARG A 398 -15.94 -8.06 -0.45
N HIS A 399 -15.62 -6.98 -1.17
CA HIS A 399 -14.95 -7.08 -2.47
C HIS A 399 -13.52 -7.63 -2.34
N LEU A 400 -12.76 -7.25 -1.31
CA LEU A 400 -11.44 -7.84 -1.05
C LEU A 400 -11.53 -9.36 -0.86
N HIS A 401 -12.45 -9.82 0.00
CA HIS A 401 -12.64 -11.25 0.26
C HIS A 401 -13.09 -12.02 -0.99
N SER A 402 -14.03 -11.46 -1.74
CA SER A 402 -14.46 -12.05 -3.02
C SER A 402 -13.31 -12.15 -4.03
N THR A 403 -12.48 -11.12 -4.12
CA THR A 403 -11.29 -11.10 -4.99
C THR A 403 -10.27 -12.15 -4.55
N LEU A 404 -9.94 -12.22 -3.25
CA LEU A 404 -9.02 -13.22 -2.70
C LEU A 404 -9.52 -14.65 -2.96
N ASP A 405 -10.80 -14.88 -2.76
CA ASP A 405 -11.44 -16.18 -3.03
C ASP A 405 -11.33 -16.60 -4.51
N LYS A 406 -11.52 -15.66 -5.44
CA LYS A 406 -11.30 -15.90 -6.87
C LYS A 406 -9.83 -16.26 -7.14
N TRP A 407 -8.89 -15.47 -6.63
CA TRP A 407 -7.46 -15.70 -6.85
C TRP A 407 -6.96 -17.02 -6.27
N VAL A 408 -7.39 -17.37 -5.06
CA VAL A 408 -7.02 -18.64 -4.40
C VAL A 408 -7.54 -19.87 -5.17
N LYS A 409 -8.68 -19.75 -5.86
CA LYS A 409 -9.31 -20.83 -6.62
C LYS A 409 -8.86 -20.89 -8.08
N ALA A 410 -8.42 -19.77 -8.65
CA ALA A 410 -8.10 -19.65 -10.06
C ALA A 410 -6.82 -20.40 -10.46
N SER A 411 -6.86 -21.13 -11.56
CA SER A 411 -5.71 -21.82 -12.12
C SER A 411 -4.71 -20.86 -12.78
N THR A 412 -5.20 -19.73 -13.30
CA THR A 412 -4.38 -18.69 -13.95
C THR A 412 -4.71 -17.30 -13.43
N VAL A 413 -3.78 -16.33 -13.60
CA VAL A 413 -4.03 -14.93 -13.24
C VAL A 413 -5.15 -14.33 -14.11
N ARG A 414 -5.24 -14.71 -15.39
CA ARG A 414 -6.32 -14.25 -16.28
C ARG A 414 -7.70 -14.70 -15.80
N GLU A 415 -7.81 -15.93 -15.32
CA GLU A 415 -9.04 -16.44 -14.71
C GLU A 415 -9.38 -15.67 -13.42
N ALA A 416 -8.38 -15.34 -12.61
CA ALA A 416 -8.58 -14.57 -11.36
C ALA A 416 -9.03 -13.13 -11.61
N LEU A 417 -8.65 -12.53 -12.76
CA LEU A 417 -9.00 -11.16 -13.14
C LEU A 417 -10.34 -11.07 -13.91
N ALA A 418 -10.83 -12.16 -14.47
CA ALA A 418 -12.11 -12.23 -15.14
C ALA A 418 -13.29 -12.18 -14.14
#